data_5d0303bf3f0ae074c4d590de0e95e960
#
_entry.id   5d0303bf3f0ae074c4d590de0e95e960
#
_cell.length_a   1.000
_cell.length_b   1.000
_cell.length_c   1.000
_cell.angle_alpha   90.00
_cell.angle_beta   90.00
_cell.angle_gamma   90.00
#
_symmetry.space_group_name_H-M   'P 1'
#
loop_
_entity.id
_entity.type
_entity.pdbx_description
1 polymer ?
#
loop_
_entity_poly.entity_id
_entity_poly.type
_entity_poly.pdbx_seq_one_letter_code
_entity_poly.pdbx_strand_id
1 'polypeptide(L)'
;MFAEKTVVITGASSGLGRQLACDLASRRARCVLFARNEAALAKVVAECEKAGGEAIAVVGDVTIPEDCERLINEASARFGGIDIYLSNAGLSMWAAFEEVKDLNIFRRLMEVNYLGAVNGLHFALPHLKQSRGHIVAIASIQSKIGVPYHTGYVASKHALEGFCRALRYELEGTGVTVLTVHPHWIRGTNMRTSACSGDGQSVGDRKLAHNGESISAAECSAAILKAIRNRDTELIIPAKLRLVPWLKLLWPSLLRRKVWSKINRQDK
;
A
#
# COMPACT_ATOMS: atom_id res chain seq x y z
N MET A 1 20.58 7.06 5.95
CA MET A 1 19.91 7.11 4.66
C MET A 1 18.58 7.88 4.73
N PHE A 2 17.76 7.65 5.76
CA PHE A 2 16.44 8.30 5.85
C PHE A 2 16.47 9.68 6.54
N ALA A 3 17.53 9.98 7.30
CA ALA A 3 17.66 11.28 7.96
C ALA A 3 17.53 12.45 6.97
N GLU A 4 16.70 13.43 7.32
CA GLU A 4 16.39 14.62 6.52
C GLU A 4 15.66 14.34 5.19
N LYS A 5 15.32 13.07 4.89
CA LYS A 5 14.57 12.71 3.68
C LYS A 5 13.08 13.01 3.85
N THR A 6 12.52 13.68 2.86
CA THR A 6 11.08 13.97 2.80
C THR A 6 10.34 12.77 2.25
N VAL A 7 9.45 12.21 3.07
CA VAL A 7 8.68 11.00 2.75
C VAL A 7 7.18 11.29 2.80
N VAL A 8 6.52 11.19 1.67
CA VAL A 8 5.06 11.29 1.56
C VAL A 8 4.46 9.89 1.72
N ILE A 9 3.44 9.75 2.59
CA ILE A 9 2.79 8.47 2.90
C ILE A 9 1.29 8.62 2.78
N THR A 10 0.67 7.96 1.80
CA THR A 10 -0.79 7.91 1.68
C THR A 10 -1.37 6.79 2.55
N GLY A 11 -2.59 6.99 3.09
CA GLY A 11 -3.19 6.04 4.03
C GLY A 11 -2.42 5.94 5.35
N ALA A 12 -1.81 7.05 5.80
CA ALA A 12 -0.92 7.09 6.95
C ALA A 12 -1.63 7.03 8.31
N SER A 13 -2.95 7.17 8.37
CA SER A 13 -3.71 7.27 9.63
C SER A 13 -3.79 5.97 10.43
N SER A 14 -3.44 4.81 9.85
CA SER A 14 -3.54 3.52 10.53
C SER A 14 -2.65 2.43 9.89
N GLY A 15 -2.61 1.26 10.52
CA GLY A 15 -2.03 0.04 9.97
C GLY A 15 -0.58 0.18 9.52
N LEU A 16 -0.29 -0.28 8.30
CA LEU A 16 1.06 -0.26 7.74
C LEU A 16 1.57 1.17 7.50
N GLY A 17 0.70 2.09 7.03
CA GLY A 17 1.08 3.48 6.79
C GLY A 17 1.53 4.19 8.06
N ARG A 18 0.78 4.04 9.17
CA ARG A 18 1.17 4.54 10.50
C ARG A 18 2.50 3.93 10.96
N GLN A 19 2.67 2.61 10.84
CA GLN A 19 3.90 1.93 11.23
C GLN A 19 5.12 2.45 10.44
N LEU A 20 4.98 2.60 9.12
CA LEU A 20 6.02 3.16 8.26
C LEU A 20 6.37 4.60 8.67
N ALA A 21 5.37 5.44 8.97
CA ALA A 21 5.58 6.80 9.43
C ALA A 21 6.42 6.85 10.72
N CYS A 22 6.04 6.09 11.75
CA CYS A 22 6.78 6.02 13.02
C CYS A 22 8.21 5.48 12.83
N ASP A 23 8.37 4.43 12.03
CA ASP A 23 9.70 3.82 11.77
C ASP A 23 10.62 4.73 10.96
N LEU A 24 10.08 5.55 10.07
CA LEU A 24 10.82 6.57 9.32
C LEU A 24 11.17 7.75 10.21
N ALA A 25 10.22 8.23 11.01
CA ALA A 25 10.43 9.31 11.97
C ALA A 25 11.54 8.96 12.99
N SER A 26 11.57 7.72 13.51
CA SER A 26 12.65 7.25 14.39
C SER A 26 14.04 7.26 13.74
N ARG A 27 14.10 7.39 12.42
CA ARG A 27 15.33 7.55 11.61
C ARG A 27 15.54 8.99 11.14
N ARG A 28 14.84 9.95 11.79
CA ARG A 28 14.91 11.39 11.51
C ARG A 28 14.47 11.76 10.08
N ALA A 29 13.50 11.01 9.51
CA ALA A 29 12.86 11.40 8.27
C ALA A 29 11.84 12.54 8.53
N ARG A 30 11.56 13.31 7.49
CA ARG A 30 10.49 14.32 7.42
C ARG A 30 9.27 13.67 6.78
N CYS A 31 8.22 13.42 7.55
CA CYS A 31 7.06 12.67 7.12
C CYS A 31 5.90 13.58 6.74
N VAL A 32 5.32 13.40 5.57
CA VAL A 32 4.07 14.04 5.15
C VAL A 32 2.99 12.98 5.11
N LEU A 33 2.06 13.04 6.06
CA LEU A 33 1.06 12.03 6.33
C LEU A 33 -0.27 12.40 5.69
N PHE A 34 -0.78 11.57 4.78
CA PHE A 34 -1.99 11.85 4.03
C PHE A 34 -3.07 10.81 4.29
N ALA A 35 -4.25 11.24 4.70
CA ALA A 35 -5.46 10.43 4.84
C ALA A 35 -6.69 11.32 5.08
N ARG A 36 -7.89 10.72 5.06
CA ARG A 36 -9.17 11.42 5.25
C ARG A 36 -9.49 11.77 6.70
N ASN A 37 -8.96 11.00 7.65
CA ASN A 37 -9.28 11.15 9.07
C ASN A 37 -8.25 12.05 9.77
N GLU A 38 -8.61 13.32 9.97
CA GLU A 38 -7.77 14.33 10.58
C GLU A 38 -7.33 13.96 12.00
N ALA A 39 -8.26 13.53 12.85
CA ALA A 39 -7.95 13.19 14.24
C ALA A 39 -6.99 12.00 14.37
N ALA A 40 -7.11 11.02 13.45
CA ALA A 40 -6.18 9.91 13.39
C ALA A 40 -4.81 10.31 12.86
N LEU A 41 -4.74 11.22 11.86
CA LEU A 41 -3.47 11.77 11.37
C LEU A 41 -2.75 12.56 12.46
N ALA A 42 -3.45 13.43 13.21
CA ALA A 42 -2.87 14.21 14.30
C ALA A 42 -2.19 13.33 15.36
N LYS A 43 -2.81 12.18 15.69
CA LYS A 43 -2.19 11.19 16.60
C LYS A 43 -0.89 10.63 16.04
N VAL A 44 -0.87 10.29 14.74
CA VAL A 44 0.34 9.74 14.10
C VAL A 44 1.44 10.79 13.98
N VAL A 45 1.10 12.07 13.74
CA VAL A 45 2.07 13.18 13.79
C VAL A 45 2.74 13.24 15.15
N ALA A 46 1.96 13.26 16.24
CA ALA A 46 2.51 13.29 17.59
C ALA A 46 3.40 12.07 17.91
N GLU A 47 3.05 10.88 17.38
CA GLU A 47 3.88 9.68 17.51
C GLU A 47 5.20 9.81 16.75
N CYS A 48 5.18 10.39 15.54
CA CYS A 48 6.37 10.64 14.74
C CYS A 48 7.32 11.64 15.41
N GLU A 49 6.79 12.74 15.94
CA GLU A 49 7.56 13.74 16.67
C GLU A 49 8.19 13.16 17.94
N LYS A 50 7.41 12.36 18.71
CA LYS A 50 7.92 11.64 19.88
C LYS A 50 9.04 10.66 19.51
N ALA A 51 9.00 10.09 18.31
CA ALA A 51 10.04 9.20 17.79
C ALA A 51 11.30 9.93 17.30
N GLY A 52 11.31 11.26 17.27
CA GLY A 52 12.46 12.12 16.93
C GLY A 52 12.55 12.56 15.47
N GLY A 53 11.47 12.37 14.69
CA GLY A 53 11.33 12.92 13.33
C GLY A 53 10.45 14.16 13.28
N GLU A 54 10.36 14.77 12.09
CA GLU A 54 9.39 15.83 11.80
C GLU A 54 8.20 15.22 11.04
N ALA A 55 6.97 15.65 11.34
CA ALA A 55 5.80 15.21 10.61
C ALA A 55 4.77 16.31 10.43
N ILE A 56 4.09 16.31 9.29
CA ILE A 56 2.89 17.11 9.04
C ILE A 56 1.73 16.24 8.57
N ALA A 57 0.51 16.65 8.87
CA ALA A 57 -0.71 16.01 8.38
C ALA A 57 -1.30 16.84 7.25
N VAL A 58 -1.64 16.19 6.15
CA VAL A 58 -2.43 16.75 5.05
C VAL A 58 -3.71 15.90 4.93
N VAL A 59 -4.86 16.52 5.19
CA VAL A 59 -6.16 15.84 5.14
C VAL A 59 -6.67 15.84 3.72
N GLY A 60 -7.05 14.66 3.17
CA GLY A 60 -7.59 14.56 1.81
C GLY A 60 -7.85 13.12 1.37
N ASP A 61 -8.40 12.98 0.19
CA ASP A 61 -8.71 11.68 -0.44
C ASP A 61 -7.85 11.45 -1.69
N VAL A 62 -7.19 10.30 -1.79
CA VAL A 62 -6.37 9.92 -2.94
C VAL A 62 -7.16 9.84 -4.25
N THR A 63 -8.49 9.70 -4.18
CA THR A 63 -9.37 9.66 -5.35
C THR A 63 -9.63 11.03 -5.97
N ILE A 64 -9.26 12.11 -5.27
CA ILE A 64 -9.42 13.50 -5.68
C ILE A 64 -8.05 14.03 -6.15
N PRO A 65 -7.84 14.29 -7.46
CA PRO A 65 -6.55 14.77 -7.96
C PRO A 65 -6.07 16.06 -7.30
N GLU A 66 -6.97 17.00 -7.03
CA GLU A 66 -6.68 18.29 -6.39
C GLU A 66 -6.15 18.13 -4.96
N ASP A 67 -6.65 17.13 -4.23
CA ASP A 67 -6.14 16.79 -2.89
C ASP A 67 -4.72 16.21 -2.98
N CYS A 68 -4.45 15.41 -4.01
CA CYS A 68 -3.11 14.89 -4.28
C CYS A 68 -2.13 15.99 -4.70
N GLU A 69 -2.56 16.94 -5.53
CA GLU A 69 -1.76 18.12 -5.89
C GLU A 69 -1.41 18.95 -4.66
N ARG A 70 -2.40 19.27 -3.82
CA ARG A 70 -2.22 20.00 -2.57
C ARG A 70 -1.26 19.27 -1.62
N LEU A 71 -1.37 17.96 -1.49
CA LEU A 71 -0.43 17.13 -0.72
C LEU A 71 1.02 17.36 -1.14
N ILE A 72 1.28 17.34 -2.43
CA ILE A 72 2.64 17.49 -2.98
C ILE A 72 3.14 18.91 -2.80
N ASN A 73 2.27 19.90 -3.02
CA ASN A 73 2.61 21.32 -2.83
C ASN A 73 2.95 21.63 -1.36
N GLU A 74 2.18 21.12 -0.40
CA GLU A 74 2.44 21.28 1.04
C GLU A 74 3.76 20.58 1.45
N ALA A 75 4.01 19.37 0.93
CA ALA A 75 5.26 18.65 1.16
C ALA A 75 6.47 19.45 0.66
N SER A 76 6.38 19.97 -0.58
CA SER A 76 7.45 20.75 -1.19
C SER A 76 7.66 22.09 -0.49
N ALA A 77 6.60 22.80 -0.15
CA ALA A 77 6.68 24.09 0.55
C ALA A 77 7.30 23.93 1.95
N ARG A 78 6.95 22.86 2.68
CA ARG A 78 7.44 22.64 4.05
C ARG A 78 8.86 22.12 4.10
N PHE A 79 9.27 21.23 3.17
CA PHE A 79 10.50 20.46 3.23
C PHE A 79 11.42 20.61 2.01
N GLY A 80 11.04 21.40 1.01
CA GLY A 80 11.87 21.72 -0.15
C GLY A 80 11.84 20.68 -1.28
N GLY A 81 11.05 19.62 -1.16
CA GLY A 81 10.94 18.59 -2.19
C GLY A 81 10.49 17.24 -1.64
N ILE A 82 10.55 16.19 -2.46
CA ILE A 82 10.13 14.83 -2.09
C ILE A 82 11.22 13.85 -2.49
N ASP A 83 11.66 13.03 -1.55
CA ASP A 83 12.63 11.95 -1.79
C ASP A 83 11.97 10.58 -1.95
N ILE A 84 10.85 10.34 -1.24
CA ILE A 84 10.17 9.04 -1.25
C ILE A 84 8.66 9.28 -1.28
N TYR A 85 7.97 8.64 -2.22
CA TYR A 85 6.52 8.59 -2.27
C TYR A 85 6.03 7.17 -1.99
N LEU A 86 5.34 6.98 -0.86
CA LEU A 86 4.74 5.72 -0.42
C LEU A 86 3.25 5.70 -0.75
N SER A 87 2.88 5.08 -1.89
CA SER A 87 1.50 4.80 -2.24
C SER A 87 1.00 3.60 -1.44
N ASN A 88 0.40 3.87 -0.26
CA ASN A 88 -0.05 2.85 0.68
C ASN A 88 -1.57 2.86 0.88
N ALA A 89 -2.27 3.95 0.59
CA ALA A 89 -3.73 3.99 0.67
C ALA A 89 -4.36 2.82 -0.09
N GLY A 90 -5.37 2.18 0.50
CA GLY A 90 -6.01 1.05 -0.14
C GLY A 90 -7.26 0.57 0.58
N LEU A 91 -8.13 -0.06 -0.20
CA LEU A 91 -9.35 -0.76 0.24
C LEU A 91 -9.26 -2.23 -0.14
N SER A 92 -9.94 -3.09 0.62
CA SER A 92 -10.11 -4.52 0.31
C SER A 92 -11.58 -4.87 0.11
N MET A 93 -11.87 -6.07 -0.37
CA MET A 93 -13.21 -6.64 -0.38
C MET A 93 -13.19 -8.07 0.15
N TRP A 94 -14.34 -8.52 0.63
CA TRP A 94 -14.61 -9.90 1.00
C TRP A 94 -16.05 -10.25 0.67
N ALA A 95 -16.29 -10.72 -0.54
CA ALA A 95 -17.61 -11.17 -1.02
C ALA A 95 -17.46 -12.12 -2.20
N ALA A 96 -18.28 -13.17 -2.28
CA ALA A 96 -18.43 -13.95 -3.50
C ALA A 96 -18.98 -13.03 -4.61
N PHE A 97 -18.53 -13.22 -5.85
CA PHE A 97 -18.96 -12.34 -6.94
C PHE A 97 -20.48 -12.37 -7.15
N GLU A 98 -21.10 -13.53 -7.00
CA GLU A 98 -22.56 -13.72 -7.10
C GLU A 98 -23.35 -13.04 -5.98
N GLU A 99 -22.70 -12.75 -4.83
CA GLU A 99 -23.33 -12.07 -3.69
C GLU A 99 -23.21 -10.54 -3.76
N VAL A 100 -22.46 -10.02 -4.73
CA VAL A 100 -22.27 -8.57 -4.87
C VAL A 100 -23.53 -7.91 -5.40
N LYS A 101 -24.12 -7.06 -4.57
CA LYS A 101 -25.34 -6.28 -4.89
C LYS A 101 -25.03 -4.87 -5.40
N ASP A 102 -23.93 -4.28 -4.93
CA ASP A 102 -23.48 -2.94 -5.34
C ASP A 102 -22.19 -3.02 -6.20
N LEU A 103 -22.35 -2.84 -7.51
CA LEU A 103 -21.22 -2.84 -8.46
C LEU A 103 -20.27 -1.63 -8.28
N ASN A 104 -20.66 -0.59 -7.53
CA ASN A 104 -19.78 0.54 -7.25
C ASN A 104 -18.58 0.13 -6.38
N ILE A 105 -18.64 -1.00 -5.68
CA ILE A 105 -17.50 -1.58 -4.95
C ILE A 105 -16.29 -1.72 -5.89
N PHE A 106 -16.48 -2.24 -7.11
CA PHE A 106 -15.40 -2.43 -8.07
C PHE A 106 -14.80 -1.10 -8.52
N ARG A 107 -15.64 -0.07 -8.76
CA ARG A 107 -15.17 1.29 -9.09
C ARG A 107 -14.35 1.86 -7.94
N ARG A 108 -14.88 1.85 -6.71
CA ARG A 108 -14.18 2.36 -5.52
C ARG A 108 -12.83 1.68 -5.29
N LEU A 109 -12.74 0.36 -5.50
CA LEU A 109 -11.48 -0.38 -5.39
C LEU A 109 -10.46 0.07 -6.44
N MET A 110 -10.90 0.32 -7.68
CA MET A 110 -10.03 0.86 -8.73
C MET A 110 -9.62 2.30 -8.44
N GLU A 111 -10.55 3.14 -8.04
CA GLU A 111 -10.30 4.55 -7.71
C GLU A 111 -9.27 4.69 -6.58
N VAL A 112 -9.44 3.95 -5.48
CA VAL A 112 -8.52 4.08 -4.33
C VAL A 112 -7.20 3.36 -4.57
N ASN A 113 -7.23 2.08 -5.01
CA ASN A 113 -6.04 1.23 -5.04
C ASN A 113 -5.15 1.47 -6.25
N TYR A 114 -5.71 1.97 -7.36
CA TYR A 114 -4.98 2.20 -8.61
C TYR A 114 -4.95 3.68 -8.98
N LEU A 115 -6.10 4.30 -9.26
CA LEU A 115 -6.14 5.70 -9.68
C LEU A 115 -5.61 6.65 -8.61
N GLY A 116 -5.86 6.37 -7.32
CA GLY A 116 -5.28 7.14 -6.22
C GLY A 116 -3.75 7.09 -6.17
N ALA A 117 -3.14 5.97 -6.58
CA ALA A 117 -1.69 5.91 -6.75
C ALA A 117 -1.23 6.73 -7.96
N VAL A 118 -1.96 6.66 -9.08
CA VAL A 118 -1.69 7.44 -10.30
C VAL A 118 -1.77 8.94 -10.01
N ASN A 119 -2.84 9.40 -9.34
CA ASN A 119 -3.05 10.80 -9.00
C ASN A 119 -1.87 11.36 -8.20
N GLY A 120 -1.50 10.70 -7.11
CA GLY A 120 -0.41 11.19 -6.28
C GLY A 120 0.96 11.11 -6.97
N LEU A 121 1.22 10.05 -7.74
CA LEU A 121 2.48 9.90 -8.47
C LEU A 121 2.62 10.90 -9.61
N HIS A 122 1.53 11.30 -10.26
CA HIS A 122 1.54 12.31 -11.30
C HIS A 122 2.18 13.62 -10.81
N PHE A 123 1.73 14.10 -9.65
CA PHE A 123 2.27 15.34 -9.06
C PHE A 123 3.63 15.14 -8.38
N ALA A 124 3.88 13.97 -7.78
CA ALA A 124 5.14 13.71 -7.08
C ALA A 124 6.34 13.48 -8.02
N LEU A 125 6.10 13.03 -9.24
CA LEU A 125 7.14 12.57 -10.15
C LEU A 125 8.21 13.62 -10.49
N PRO A 126 7.90 14.89 -10.73
CA PRO A 126 8.93 15.92 -10.97
C PRO A 126 9.93 16.05 -9.81
N HIS A 127 9.42 16.05 -8.56
CA HIS A 127 10.24 16.12 -7.34
C HIS A 127 11.10 14.86 -7.16
N LEU A 128 10.52 13.69 -7.44
CA LEU A 128 11.23 12.41 -7.36
C LEU A 128 12.35 12.30 -8.41
N LYS A 129 12.15 12.87 -9.62
CA LYS A 129 13.22 12.95 -10.63
C LYS A 129 14.35 13.87 -10.16
N GLN A 130 14.03 15.02 -9.58
CA GLN A 130 15.01 15.96 -9.04
C GLN A 130 15.85 15.34 -7.92
N SER A 131 15.22 14.63 -6.98
CA SER A 131 15.88 13.97 -5.83
C SER A 131 16.55 12.63 -6.19
N ARG A 132 16.30 12.08 -7.40
CA ARG A 132 16.61 10.68 -7.78
C ARG A 132 16.05 9.68 -6.76
N GLY A 133 14.83 9.94 -6.34
CA GLY A 133 14.16 9.35 -5.20
C GLY A 133 13.54 7.98 -5.44
N HIS A 134 12.55 7.65 -4.61
CA HIS A 134 11.91 6.33 -4.64
C HIS A 134 10.39 6.45 -4.73
N ILE A 135 9.80 5.67 -5.61
CA ILE A 135 8.39 5.32 -5.64
C ILE A 135 8.24 3.97 -4.96
N VAL A 136 7.35 3.88 -3.97
CA VAL A 136 7.03 2.63 -3.27
C VAL A 136 5.53 2.40 -3.37
N ALA A 137 5.11 1.37 -4.08
CA ALA A 137 3.70 1.01 -4.24
C ALA A 137 3.36 -0.24 -3.41
N ILE A 138 2.43 -0.09 -2.46
CA ILE A 138 1.96 -1.21 -1.65
C ILE A 138 0.87 -1.97 -2.44
N ALA A 139 1.31 -2.97 -3.18
CA ALA A 139 0.45 -3.91 -3.89
C ALA A 139 -0.05 -5.02 -2.94
N SER A 140 0.05 -6.27 -3.33
CA SER A 140 -0.29 -7.46 -2.55
C SER A 140 0.25 -8.70 -3.25
N ILE A 141 0.43 -9.81 -2.54
CA ILE A 141 0.61 -11.11 -3.19
C ILE A 141 -0.58 -11.44 -4.12
N GLN A 142 -1.73 -10.85 -3.86
CA GLN A 142 -2.92 -10.97 -4.71
C GLN A 142 -2.81 -10.22 -6.04
N SER A 143 -1.78 -9.42 -6.27
CA SER A 143 -1.44 -8.90 -7.61
C SER A 143 -0.70 -9.93 -8.48
N LYS A 144 -0.31 -11.07 -7.92
CA LYS A 144 0.35 -12.17 -8.63
C LYS A 144 -0.57 -13.35 -8.90
N ILE A 145 -1.62 -13.53 -8.09
CA ILE A 145 -2.56 -14.66 -8.15
C ILE A 145 -4.00 -14.20 -7.90
N GLY A 146 -4.96 -14.99 -8.42
CA GLY A 146 -6.37 -14.87 -8.04
C GLY A 146 -6.64 -15.46 -6.68
N VAL A 147 -7.51 -14.84 -5.91
CA VAL A 147 -7.97 -15.31 -4.59
C VAL A 147 -9.49 -15.19 -4.56
N PRO A 148 -10.25 -16.23 -4.16
CA PRO A 148 -11.70 -16.18 -4.01
C PRO A 148 -12.13 -15.03 -3.07
N TYR A 149 -13.33 -14.55 -3.25
CA TYR A 149 -13.96 -13.46 -2.47
C TYR A 149 -13.29 -12.08 -2.59
N HIS A 150 -12.23 -11.94 -3.43
CA HIS A 150 -11.45 -10.72 -3.58
C HIS A 150 -11.39 -10.23 -5.03
N THR A 151 -12.36 -10.55 -5.88
CA THR A 151 -12.29 -10.30 -7.33
C THR A 151 -11.93 -8.87 -7.69
N GLY A 152 -12.59 -7.87 -7.12
CA GLY A 152 -12.30 -6.45 -7.36
C GLY A 152 -10.96 -6.00 -6.76
N TYR A 153 -10.62 -6.49 -5.57
CA TYR A 153 -9.32 -6.19 -4.95
C TYR A 153 -8.16 -6.77 -5.78
N VAL A 154 -8.26 -8.03 -6.19
CA VAL A 154 -7.29 -8.69 -7.07
C VAL A 154 -7.10 -7.89 -8.36
N ALA A 155 -8.20 -7.50 -9.01
CA ALA A 155 -8.16 -6.69 -10.23
C ALA A 155 -7.42 -5.35 -10.01
N SER A 156 -7.76 -4.60 -8.94
CA SER A 156 -7.14 -3.31 -8.65
C SER A 156 -5.64 -3.43 -8.32
N LYS A 157 -5.23 -4.49 -7.62
CA LYS A 157 -3.81 -4.71 -7.29
C LYS A 157 -3.00 -5.23 -8.49
N HIS A 158 -3.61 -5.95 -9.43
CA HIS A 158 -2.99 -6.27 -10.73
C HIS A 158 -2.82 -5.00 -11.59
N ALA A 159 -3.80 -4.10 -11.61
CA ALA A 159 -3.70 -2.82 -12.31
C ALA A 159 -2.53 -1.98 -11.77
N LEU A 160 -2.42 -1.83 -10.45
CA LEU A 160 -1.29 -1.13 -9.80
C LEU A 160 0.05 -1.78 -10.13
N GLU A 161 0.13 -3.10 -10.11
CA GLU A 161 1.33 -3.85 -10.48
C GLU A 161 1.74 -3.59 -11.93
N GLY A 162 0.78 -3.69 -12.87
CA GLY A 162 1.02 -3.45 -14.31
C GLY A 162 1.52 -2.03 -14.55
N PHE A 163 0.87 -1.04 -13.92
CA PHE A 163 1.29 0.36 -13.97
C PHE A 163 2.73 0.55 -13.47
N CYS A 164 3.05 0.04 -12.29
CA CYS A 164 4.40 0.17 -11.71
C CYS A 164 5.47 -0.51 -12.59
N ARG A 165 5.14 -1.62 -13.25
CA ARG A 165 6.06 -2.29 -14.17
C ARG A 165 6.36 -1.43 -15.40
N ALA A 166 5.34 -0.85 -16.02
CA ALA A 166 5.51 0.05 -17.17
C ALA A 166 6.30 1.31 -16.76
N LEU A 167 5.89 1.95 -15.67
CA LEU A 167 6.54 3.16 -15.16
C LEU A 167 8.04 2.94 -14.85
N ARG A 168 8.43 1.75 -14.43
CA ARG A 168 9.85 1.42 -14.19
C ARG A 168 10.70 1.54 -15.45
N TYR A 169 10.19 1.09 -16.60
CA TYR A 169 10.88 1.25 -17.88
C TYR A 169 10.95 2.70 -18.33
N GLU A 170 9.85 3.46 -18.16
CA GLU A 170 9.81 4.88 -18.51
C GLU A 170 10.78 5.74 -17.69
N LEU A 171 11.12 5.30 -16.47
CA LEU A 171 12.01 6.00 -15.55
C LEU A 171 13.46 5.50 -15.62
N GLU A 172 13.78 4.59 -16.52
CA GLU A 172 15.16 4.12 -16.70
C GLU A 172 16.09 5.29 -17.05
N GLY A 173 17.26 5.34 -16.41
CA GLY A 173 18.22 6.45 -16.56
C GLY A 173 17.92 7.71 -15.74
N THR A 174 16.72 7.90 -15.22
CA THR A 174 16.37 9.09 -14.40
C THR A 174 16.94 9.05 -12.98
N GLY A 175 17.33 7.88 -12.51
CA GLY A 175 17.75 7.65 -11.13
C GLY A 175 16.59 7.39 -10.15
N VAL A 176 15.33 7.50 -10.59
CA VAL A 176 14.16 7.14 -9.75
C VAL A 176 14.02 5.62 -9.68
N THR A 177 13.80 5.09 -8.49
CA THR A 177 13.53 3.64 -8.29
C THR A 177 12.05 3.41 -8.06
N VAL A 178 11.47 2.41 -8.71
CA VAL A 178 10.08 1.97 -8.48
C VAL A 178 10.10 0.62 -7.77
N LEU A 179 9.76 0.60 -6.49
CA LEU A 179 9.61 -0.60 -5.67
C LEU A 179 8.13 -1.00 -5.57
N THR A 180 7.80 -2.20 -6.02
CA THR A 180 6.47 -2.79 -5.81
C THR A 180 6.55 -3.79 -4.65
N VAL A 181 5.73 -3.59 -3.62
CA VAL A 181 5.69 -4.43 -2.42
C VAL A 181 4.48 -5.35 -2.47
N HIS A 182 4.70 -6.65 -2.27
CA HIS A 182 3.67 -7.70 -2.31
C HIS A 182 3.56 -8.39 -0.95
N PRO A 183 2.93 -7.75 0.04
CA PRO A 183 2.72 -8.37 1.33
C PRO A 183 1.64 -9.45 1.26
N HIS A 184 1.76 -10.43 2.15
CA HIS A 184 0.66 -11.32 2.53
C HIS A 184 -0.27 -10.60 3.53
N TRP A 185 -1.09 -11.31 4.25
CA TRP A 185 -1.93 -10.73 5.31
C TRP A 185 -1.09 -10.04 6.38
N ILE A 186 -1.39 -8.76 6.67
CA ILE A 186 -0.71 -7.99 7.70
C ILE A 186 -1.59 -7.96 8.95
N ARG A 187 -1.09 -8.51 10.06
CA ARG A 187 -1.75 -8.46 11.37
C ARG A 187 -1.68 -7.05 11.95
N GLY A 188 -2.69 -6.71 12.77
CA GLY A 188 -2.74 -5.40 13.45
C GLY A 188 -3.12 -4.25 12.51
N THR A 189 -3.77 -4.56 11.37
CA THR A 189 -4.33 -3.56 10.46
C THR A 189 -5.84 -3.73 10.36
N ASN A 190 -6.55 -2.64 10.08
CA ASN A 190 -8.00 -2.64 9.90
C ASN A 190 -8.43 -3.06 8.47
N MET A 191 -7.48 -3.47 7.60
CA MET A 191 -7.73 -3.78 6.19
C MET A 191 -8.82 -4.86 6.01
N ARG A 192 -8.91 -5.82 6.95
CA ARG A 192 -9.92 -6.90 6.88
C ARG A 192 -11.27 -6.46 7.41
N THR A 193 -11.31 -5.78 8.55
CA THR A 193 -12.55 -5.31 9.17
C THR A 193 -13.20 -4.20 8.35
N SER A 194 -12.41 -3.37 7.67
CA SER A 194 -12.86 -2.33 6.74
C SER A 194 -13.03 -2.81 5.30
N ALA A 195 -12.84 -4.11 5.01
CA ALA A 195 -13.08 -4.65 3.67
C ALA A 195 -14.55 -4.50 3.28
N CYS A 196 -14.82 -4.20 2.01
CA CYS A 196 -16.18 -4.10 1.49
C CYS A 196 -16.82 -5.49 1.40
N SER A 197 -18.00 -5.68 1.99
CA SER A 197 -18.88 -6.82 1.78
C SER A 197 -19.72 -6.63 0.49
N GLY A 198 -20.49 -7.65 0.10
CA GLY A 198 -21.26 -7.63 -1.15
C GLY A 198 -22.32 -6.54 -1.27
N ASP A 199 -22.75 -5.97 -0.15
CA ASP A 199 -23.71 -4.85 -0.05
C ASP A 199 -23.03 -3.47 0.01
N GLY A 200 -21.70 -3.40 -0.10
CA GLY A 200 -20.95 -2.15 -0.03
C GLY A 200 -20.59 -1.68 1.38
N GLN A 201 -21.10 -2.34 2.41
CA GLN A 201 -20.77 -2.03 3.80
C GLN A 201 -19.42 -2.64 4.19
N SER A 202 -18.89 -2.26 5.36
CA SER A 202 -17.70 -2.93 5.90
C SER A 202 -18.06 -4.31 6.44
N VAL A 203 -17.13 -5.27 6.29
CA VAL A 203 -17.28 -6.63 6.84
C VAL A 203 -17.39 -6.63 8.36
N GLY A 204 -16.84 -5.60 9.02
CA GLY A 204 -16.89 -5.44 10.49
C GLY A 204 -16.08 -6.50 11.21
N ASP A 205 -16.47 -6.76 12.49
CA ASP A 205 -15.74 -7.64 13.42
C ASP A 205 -15.98 -9.14 13.19
N ARG A 206 -16.36 -9.56 11.98
CA ARG A 206 -16.38 -10.99 11.68
C ARG A 206 -15.00 -11.55 11.98
N LYS A 207 -14.94 -12.58 12.85
CA LYS A 207 -13.69 -13.25 13.26
C LYS A 207 -13.06 -14.00 12.09
N LEU A 208 -12.43 -13.26 11.20
CA LEU A 208 -11.61 -13.83 10.14
C LEU A 208 -10.26 -14.22 10.74
N ALA A 209 -10.07 -15.50 11.05
CA ALA A 209 -8.85 -15.99 11.67
C ALA A 209 -7.60 -15.63 10.84
N HIS A 210 -6.57 -15.12 11.50
CA HIS A 210 -5.26 -14.98 10.88
C HIS A 210 -4.61 -16.35 10.78
N ASN A 211 -4.21 -16.75 9.58
CA ASN A 211 -3.40 -17.95 9.40
C ASN A 211 -1.95 -17.69 9.84
N GLY A 212 -1.19 -18.76 10.10
CA GLY A 212 0.23 -18.68 10.50
C GLY A 212 1.19 -18.07 9.47
N GLU A 213 0.69 -17.58 8.33
CA GLU A 213 1.47 -16.92 7.28
C GLU A 213 1.36 -15.39 7.33
N SER A 214 0.51 -14.85 8.21
CA SER A 214 0.39 -13.41 8.39
C SER A 214 1.65 -12.82 9.04
N ILE A 215 2.02 -11.62 8.61
CA ILE A 215 3.15 -10.85 9.12
C ILE A 215 2.65 -9.68 9.96
N SER A 216 3.44 -9.17 10.89
CA SER A 216 3.12 -7.93 11.59
C SER A 216 3.39 -6.70 10.72
N ALA A 217 2.75 -5.57 11.05
CA ALA A 217 3.03 -4.30 10.39
C ALA A 217 4.50 -3.88 10.60
N ALA A 218 5.09 -4.16 11.75
CA ALA A 218 6.50 -3.87 12.05
C ALA A 218 7.46 -4.70 11.19
N GLU A 219 7.23 -6.02 11.04
CA GLU A 219 8.05 -6.87 10.16
C GLU A 219 7.94 -6.41 8.69
N CYS A 220 6.74 -6.05 8.26
CA CYS A 220 6.50 -5.54 6.91
C CYS A 220 7.22 -4.21 6.67
N SER A 221 7.10 -3.27 7.59
CA SER A 221 7.76 -1.96 7.54
C SER A 221 9.29 -2.12 7.50
N ALA A 222 9.87 -2.92 8.39
CA ALA A 222 11.31 -3.16 8.42
C ALA A 222 11.83 -3.72 7.08
N ALA A 223 11.10 -4.66 6.47
CA ALA A 223 11.44 -5.22 5.16
C ALA A 223 11.35 -4.17 4.04
N ILE A 224 10.30 -3.33 4.04
CA ILE A 224 10.13 -2.23 3.07
C ILE A 224 11.29 -1.23 3.18
N LEU A 225 11.62 -0.78 4.38
CA LEU A 225 12.73 0.17 4.60
C LEU A 225 14.08 -0.42 4.16
N LYS A 226 14.30 -1.73 4.36
CA LYS A 226 15.46 -2.43 3.84
C LYS A 226 15.48 -2.45 2.31
N ALA A 227 14.35 -2.75 1.67
CA ALA A 227 14.22 -2.78 0.21
C ALA A 227 14.44 -1.39 -0.42
N ILE A 228 13.91 -0.32 0.19
CA ILE A 228 14.18 1.06 -0.24
C ILE A 228 15.68 1.35 -0.18
N ARG A 229 16.34 1.02 0.92
CA ARG A 229 17.78 1.24 1.09
C ARG A 229 18.64 0.50 0.05
N ASN A 230 18.22 -0.70 -0.32
CA ASN A 230 18.90 -1.52 -1.32
C ASN A 230 18.54 -1.10 -2.76
N ARG A 231 17.58 -0.20 -2.95
CA ARG A 231 17.01 0.16 -4.26
C ARG A 231 16.40 -1.04 -4.99
N ASP A 232 15.80 -1.98 -4.21
CA ASP A 232 15.12 -3.13 -4.78
C ASP A 232 13.91 -2.67 -5.62
N THR A 233 13.57 -3.42 -6.66
CA THR A 233 12.43 -3.11 -7.54
C THR A 233 11.19 -3.93 -7.21
N GLU A 234 11.34 -5.01 -6.47
CA GLU A 234 10.25 -5.88 -6.03
C GLU A 234 10.54 -6.46 -4.64
N LEU A 235 9.50 -6.47 -3.79
CA LEU A 235 9.55 -7.11 -2.48
C LEU A 235 8.32 -8.01 -2.28
N ILE A 236 8.53 -9.31 -2.22
CA ILE A 236 7.49 -10.28 -1.83
C ILE A 236 7.75 -10.72 -0.39
N ILE A 237 6.77 -10.54 0.50
CA ILE A 237 6.90 -10.83 1.91
C ILE A 237 5.68 -11.60 2.47
N PRO A 238 5.88 -12.71 3.21
CA PRO A 238 7.14 -13.37 3.57
C PRO A 238 7.85 -14.00 2.35
N ALA A 239 9.17 -14.15 2.46
CA ALA A 239 10.04 -14.56 1.34
C ALA A 239 9.66 -15.91 0.72
N LYS A 240 9.05 -16.84 1.48
CA LYS A 240 8.56 -18.12 0.94
C LYS A 240 7.53 -17.97 -0.19
N LEU A 241 6.84 -16.84 -0.26
CA LEU A 241 5.86 -16.55 -1.32
C LEU A 241 6.52 -16.12 -2.64
N ARG A 242 7.83 -15.91 -2.70
CA ARG A 242 8.56 -15.69 -3.96
C ARG A 242 8.42 -16.85 -4.95
N LEU A 243 8.08 -18.04 -4.46
CA LEU A 243 7.81 -19.19 -5.29
C LEU A 243 6.41 -19.18 -5.93
N VAL A 244 5.50 -18.32 -5.48
CA VAL A 244 4.10 -18.28 -5.97
C VAL A 244 4.00 -18.00 -7.47
N PRO A 245 4.72 -17.04 -8.07
CA PRO A 245 4.71 -16.83 -9.52
C PRO A 245 5.16 -18.06 -10.31
N TRP A 246 6.18 -18.78 -9.84
CA TRP A 246 6.67 -20.02 -10.45
C TRP A 246 5.66 -21.16 -10.33
N LEU A 247 5.00 -21.31 -9.17
CA LEU A 247 3.92 -22.28 -8.99
C LEU A 247 2.73 -21.98 -9.91
N LYS A 248 2.40 -20.68 -10.11
CA LYS A 248 1.36 -20.27 -11.06
C LYS A 248 1.69 -20.69 -12.51
N LEU A 249 2.95 -20.55 -12.90
CA LEU A 249 3.41 -20.86 -14.26
C LEU A 249 3.51 -22.37 -14.50
N LEU A 250 4.14 -23.11 -13.57
CA LEU A 250 4.49 -24.51 -13.78
C LEU A 250 3.41 -25.49 -13.29
N TRP A 251 2.69 -25.14 -12.21
CA TRP A 251 1.66 -26.01 -11.59
C TRP A 251 0.40 -25.24 -11.18
N PRO A 252 -0.34 -24.66 -12.15
CA PRO A 252 -1.49 -23.80 -11.85
C PRO A 252 -2.62 -24.53 -11.09
N SER A 253 -2.85 -25.82 -11.38
CA SER A 253 -3.86 -26.62 -10.68
C SER A 253 -3.50 -26.89 -9.21
N LEU A 254 -2.22 -27.09 -8.90
CA LEU A 254 -1.74 -27.25 -7.53
C LEU A 254 -1.89 -25.95 -6.75
N LEU A 255 -1.52 -24.82 -7.36
CA LEU A 255 -1.69 -23.50 -6.73
C LEU A 255 -3.17 -23.23 -6.44
N ARG A 256 -4.07 -23.47 -7.41
CA ARG A 256 -5.53 -23.32 -7.24
C ARG A 256 -6.05 -24.13 -6.06
N ARG A 257 -5.67 -25.41 -5.95
CA ARG A 257 -6.07 -26.26 -4.81
C ARG A 257 -5.56 -25.71 -3.47
N LYS A 258 -4.31 -25.25 -3.42
CA LYS A 258 -3.74 -24.65 -2.19
C LYS A 258 -4.44 -23.37 -1.78
N VAL A 259 -4.72 -22.46 -2.72
CA VAL A 259 -5.44 -21.22 -2.45
C VAL A 259 -6.84 -21.52 -1.92
N TRP A 260 -7.59 -22.40 -2.62
CA TRP A 260 -8.94 -22.80 -2.22
C TRP A 260 -8.99 -23.45 -0.84
N SER A 261 -8.10 -24.39 -0.55
CA SER A 261 -8.06 -25.06 0.76
C SER A 261 -7.74 -24.13 1.92
N LYS A 262 -6.98 -23.04 1.69
CA LYS A 262 -6.66 -22.06 2.72
C LYS A 262 -7.82 -21.12 3.00
N ILE A 263 -8.58 -20.73 2.01
CA ILE A 263 -9.75 -19.86 2.16
C ILE A 263 -10.87 -20.61 2.88
N ASN A 264 -11.22 -21.81 2.46
CA ASN A 264 -12.29 -22.60 3.08
C ASN A 264 -12.02 -22.99 4.55
N ARG A 265 -10.76 -22.91 5.02
CA ARG A 265 -10.43 -23.08 6.45
C ARG A 265 -10.68 -21.82 7.30
N GLN A 266 -10.91 -20.67 6.64
CA GLN A 266 -11.18 -19.41 7.35
C GLN A 266 -12.67 -19.18 7.57
N ASP A 267 -13.53 -19.91 6.85
CA ASP A 267 -14.99 -19.85 6.98
C ASP A 267 -15.55 -20.88 7.98
N LYS A 268 -14.70 -21.73 8.58
CA LYS A 268 -15.02 -22.66 9.66
C LYS A 268 -14.42 -22.17 10.99
#